data_a6081fa82801a1054dc13c5f42ce8d3d
#
_entry.id   a6081fa82801a1054dc13c5f42ce8d3d
#
_cell.length_a   1.000
_cell.length_b   1.000
_cell.length_c   1.000
_cell.angle_alpha   90.00
_cell.angle_beta   90.00
_cell.angle_gamma   90.00
#
_symmetry.space_group_name_H-M   'P 1'
#
loop_
_entity.id
_entity.type
_entity.pdbx_description
1 polymer ?
#
loop_
_entity_poly.entity_id
_entity_poly.type
_entity_poly.pdbx_seq_one_letter_code
_entity_poly.pdbx_strand_id
1 'polypeptide(L)'
;MRTALILLALISFTICDNSGIKIAITSDIFKILTKFDLNSLFQNMTLVDRAETSGKYLFNYDVVCENLWLTNIVQPDNVVIEQETTADGLPQVKVTLYNIDIAIQISHLYVKYGLISEDFYDAIGSASVSYVEGRYHFTEDGKLDVSEFNVEIDDFNIDIRKDFLNWLIGLFKGLIKSKVTEALDTLGDTISEGVNNWVDGEFTLDIGYGIGLNLTNTLKPHLTQLYKNQVINNYGLQVAKLLFQDKEDLSETLTSVLTFGVHGSCYPNAHPELAPDFEPAKDMEFTPEYLSNEVQVLLSDYTLNTLLFMGQSSGILHQEFTNNSHPIFPWNFTTEGLQGIIPQFGEKYPGQNLQVEMKAYISVFRHLRPYIVFSETGGKLVVNFNLDFLTSVSDDPFDDPVEDLALNVTAELDFTIQVKYDLLTINWGELKVLNLDENTNELNVPHDDLVSLVGKNWDAYVTKFIKGYTKNVALSAILTLVTGMEFKNFKLETKEGFLLASIAANLDK
;
A
#
# COMPACT_ATOMS: atom_id res chain seq x y z
N MET A 1 7.63 3.27 -12.28
CA MET A 1 6.66 4.36 -12.09
C MET A 1 5.57 4.07 -11.05
N ARG A 2 4.83 2.93 -11.11
CA ARG A 2 3.80 2.61 -10.10
C ARG A 2 4.35 2.50 -8.66
N THR A 3 5.48 1.85 -8.46
CA THR A 3 6.07 1.66 -7.12
C THR A 3 6.66 2.95 -6.55
N ALA A 4 7.24 3.81 -7.40
CA ALA A 4 7.73 5.14 -6.99
C ALA A 4 6.59 6.09 -6.66
N LEU A 5 5.49 6.03 -7.42
CA LEU A 5 4.26 6.77 -7.10
C LEU A 5 3.64 6.29 -5.78
N ILE A 6 3.72 5.00 -5.48
CA ILE A 6 3.27 4.46 -4.18
C ILE A 6 4.21 4.93 -3.06
N LEU A 7 5.52 4.94 -3.27
CA LEU A 7 6.47 5.46 -2.27
C LEU A 7 6.34 6.98 -2.12
N LEU A 8 6.16 7.72 -3.22
CA LEU A 8 5.89 9.16 -3.23
C LEU A 8 4.47 9.46 -2.72
N ALA A 9 3.48 8.64 -3.06
CA ALA A 9 2.15 8.68 -2.45
C ALA A 9 2.21 8.36 -0.95
N LEU A 10 3.17 7.59 -0.49
CA LEU A 10 3.43 7.39 0.94
C LEU A 10 4.09 8.61 1.61
N ILE A 11 4.44 9.67 0.91
CA ILE A 11 5.29 10.76 1.43
C ILE A 11 4.57 12.10 1.69
N SER A 12 3.25 12.30 1.49
CA SER A 12 2.65 13.65 1.58
C SER A 12 1.40 13.75 2.43
N PHE A 13 1.28 14.75 3.38
CA PHE A 13 0.00 14.94 4.10
C PHE A 13 -0.12 15.78 5.36
N THR A 14 -1.19 16.55 5.55
CA THR A 14 -1.80 16.91 6.85
C THR A 14 -3.22 17.45 6.82
N ILE A 15 -3.83 17.23 7.90
CA ILE A 15 -4.97 17.63 8.74
C ILE A 15 -6.27 18.07 8.05
N CYS A 16 -7.22 17.15 8.02
CA CYS A 16 -8.64 17.39 8.20
C CYS A 16 -9.30 16.09 8.71
N ASP A 17 -10.26 16.20 9.61
CA ASP A 17 -11.00 15.07 10.16
C ASP A 17 -11.71 14.27 9.06
N ASN A 18 -11.87 12.97 9.29
CA ASN A 18 -12.53 11.97 8.46
C ASN A 18 -11.63 11.19 7.49
N SER A 19 -10.31 11.15 7.69
CA SER A 19 -9.44 10.24 6.95
C SER A 19 -9.75 8.79 7.34
N GLY A 20 -10.02 7.94 6.35
CA GLY A 20 -10.15 6.49 6.58
C GLY A 20 -8.79 5.83 6.84
N ILE A 21 -7.72 6.39 6.27
CA ILE A 21 -6.35 5.94 6.47
C ILE A 21 -5.48 7.16 6.78
N LYS A 22 -4.69 7.09 7.86
CA LYS A 22 -3.62 8.06 8.17
C LYS A 22 -2.27 7.35 8.19
N ILE A 23 -1.24 8.01 7.69
CA ILE A 23 0.12 7.46 7.64
C ILE A 23 1.09 8.50 8.19
N ALA A 24 2.10 8.06 8.94
CA ALA A 24 3.24 8.86 9.33
C ALA A 24 4.53 8.16 8.90
N ILE A 25 5.46 8.91 8.33
CA ILE A 25 6.72 8.39 7.82
C ILE A 25 7.86 9.25 8.37
N THR A 26 8.87 8.62 8.95
CA THR A 26 10.07 9.33 9.37
C THR A 26 11.04 9.51 8.20
N SER A 27 11.83 10.58 8.24
CA SER A 27 12.86 10.84 7.22
C SER A 27 13.91 9.73 7.12
N ASP A 28 14.06 8.90 8.16
CA ASP A 28 14.96 7.75 8.13
C ASP A 28 14.61 6.72 7.03
N ILE A 29 13.37 6.73 6.52
CA ILE A 29 12.94 5.88 5.40
C ILE A 29 13.80 6.11 4.14
N PHE A 30 14.33 7.31 3.94
CA PHE A 30 15.18 7.60 2.76
C PHE A 30 16.47 6.76 2.73
N LYS A 31 16.92 6.21 3.87
CA LYS A 31 18.05 5.29 3.93
C LYS A 31 17.82 4.01 3.11
N ILE A 32 16.57 3.68 2.85
CA ILE A 32 16.21 2.53 2.00
C ILE A 32 16.63 2.72 0.54
N LEU A 33 16.90 3.96 0.11
CA LEU A 33 17.34 4.25 -1.25
C LEU A 33 18.67 3.56 -1.60
N THR A 34 19.50 3.21 -0.61
CA THR A 34 20.71 2.40 -0.83
C THR A 34 20.41 0.96 -1.27
N LYS A 35 19.18 0.49 -1.07
CA LYS A 35 18.74 -0.88 -1.32
C LYS A 35 17.62 -0.98 -2.34
N PHE A 36 17.06 0.16 -2.70
CA PHE A 36 15.96 0.25 -3.63
C PHE A 36 16.49 0.08 -5.06
N ASP A 37 15.86 -0.77 -5.86
CA ASP A 37 16.20 -0.89 -7.29
C ASP A 37 15.80 0.38 -8.05
N LEU A 38 16.72 1.35 -8.11
CA LEU A 38 16.52 2.60 -8.85
C LEU A 38 16.32 2.36 -10.36
N ASN A 39 16.79 1.23 -10.89
CA ASN A 39 16.55 0.89 -12.28
C ASN A 39 15.06 0.71 -12.58
N SER A 40 14.32 0.10 -11.67
CA SER A 40 12.87 -0.09 -11.83
C SER A 40 12.10 1.24 -11.97
N LEU A 41 12.68 2.33 -11.45
CA LEU A 41 12.08 3.66 -11.46
C LEU A 41 12.47 4.46 -12.70
N PHE A 42 13.74 4.41 -13.08
CA PHE A 42 14.34 5.34 -14.03
C PHE A 42 14.80 4.67 -15.33
N GLN A 43 14.74 3.34 -15.45
CA GLN A 43 15.14 2.64 -16.68
C GLN A 43 14.32 3.12 -17.88
N ASN A 44 15.03 3.40 -18.98
CA ASN A 44 14.48 3.97 -20.21
C ASN A 44 13.92 5.40 -20.07
N MET A 45 14.30 6.11 -19.02
CA MET A 45 14.01 7.53 -18.93
C MET A 45 14.82 8.30 -19.98
N THR A 46 14.13 9.06 -20.83
CA THR A 46 14.80 9.97 -21.77
C THR A 46 15.35 11.16 -20.99
N LEU A 47 16.68 11.32 -21.02
CA LEU A 47 17.35 12.45 -20.39
C LEU A 47 17.40 13.65 -21.34
N VAL A 48 17.61 13.39 -22.63
CA VAL A 48 17.72 14.43 -23.66
C VAL A 48 17.13 13.91 -24.97
N ASP A 49 16.12 14.57 -25.51
CA ASP A 49 15.56 14.24 -26.82
C ASP A 49 16.53 14.65 -27.95
N ARG A 50 17.03 15.88 -27.85
CA ARG A 50 18.00 16.41 -28.82
C ARG A 50 18.87 17.47 -28.18
N ALA A 51 20.18 17.34 -28.38
CA ALA A 51 21.15 18.38 -28.07
C ALA A 51 22.05 18.64 -29.28
N GLU A 52 22.29 19.88 -29.60
CA GLU A 52 23.16 20.25 -30.70
C GLU A 52 24.10 21.41 -30.33
N THR A 53 25.29 21.37 -30.85
CA THR A 53 26.25 22.48 -30.77
C THR A 53 27.06 22.59 -32.04
N SER A 54 27.40 23.81 -32.41
CA SER A 54 28.28 24.09 -33.52
C SER A 54 29.24 25.22 -33.14
N GLY A 55 30.40 25.23 -33.75
CA GLY A 55 31.37 26.25 -33.46
C GLY A 55 32.62 26.16 -34.36
N LYS A 56 33.68 26.87 -33.95
CA LYS A 56 34.94 26.87 -34.63
C LYS A 56 36.09 26.74 -33.63
N TYR A 57 36.84 25.63 -33.77
CA TYR A 57 38.10 25.41 -33.09
C TYR A 57 39.06 24.83 -34.12
N LEU A 58 40.07 25.52 -34.62
CA LEU A 58 40.86 25.18 -35.77
C LEU A 58 40.06 24.97 -37.07
N PHE A 59 39.03 24.13 -37.03
CA PHE A 59 38.00 23.88 -38.06
C PHE A 59 36.61 24.09 -37.52
N ASN A 60 35.62 24.25 -38.42
CA ASN A 60 34.20 24.25 -38.01
C ASN A 60 33.81 22.86 -37.49
N TYR A 61 33.00 22.83 -36.46
CA TYR A 61 32.45 21.60 -35.95
C TYR A 61 30.93 21.71 -35.73
N ASP A 62 30.24 20.58 -35.91
CA ASP A 62 28.85 20.40 -35.59
C ASP A 62 28.72 19.08 -34.81
N VAL A 63 27.97 19.06 -33.72
CA VAL A 63 27.63 17.86 -32.96
C VAL A 63 26.16 17.84 -32.67
N VAL A 64 25.54 16.72 -32.97
CA VAL A 64 24.11 16.47 -32.68
C VAL A 64 24.00 15.15 -31.92
N CYS A 65 23.35 15.19 -30.79
CA CYS A 65 23.02 14.03 -29.95
C CYS A 65 21.51 13.91 -29.91
N GLU A 66 20.97 12.76 -30.30
CA GLU A 66 19.50 12.52 -30.32
C GLU A 66 19.16 11.31 -29.46
N ASN A 67 18.10 11.46 -28.69
CA ASN A 67 17.52 10.43 -27.78
C ASN A 67 18.62 9.82 -26.89
N LEU A 68 19.03 10.56 -25.89
CA LEU A 68 19.89 10.08 -24.82
C LEU A 68 18.96 9.58 -23.68
N TRP A 69 19.07 8.31 -23.35
CA TRP A 69 18.29 7.71 -22.27
C TRP A 69 19.16 6.97 -21.26
N LEU A 70 18.59 6.81 -20.08
CA LEU A 70 19.18 6.07 -18.98
C LEU A 70 18.93 4.57 -19.16
N THR A 71 20.00 3.77 -19.16
CA THR A 71 19.88 2.31 -19.33
C THR A 71 20.10 1.55 -18.02
N ASN A 72 20.88 2.09 -17.11
CA ASN A 72 21.15 1.49 -15.81
C ASN A 72 21.55 2.54 -14.77
N ILE A 73 21.16 2.32 -13.53
CA ILE A 73 21.61 3.09 -12.35
C ILE A 73 22.13 2.09 -11.33
N VAL A 74 23.36 2.27 -10.90
CA VAL A 74 23.90 1.59 -9.74
C VAL A 74 23.42 2.32 -8.50
N GLN A 75 22.99 1.56 -7.50
CA GLN A 75 22.49 2.11 -6.23
C GLN A 75 23.56 2.94 -5.53
N PRO A 76 23.16 3.99 -4.79
CA PRO A 76 24.09 4.79 -4.01
C PRO A 76 24.75 3.96 -2.90
N ASP A 77 26.02 4.19 -2.67
CA ASP A 77 26.75 3.54 -1.57
C ASP A 77 26.29 4.02 -0.20
N ASN A 78 25.86 5.29 -0.12
CA ASN A 78 25.46 5.93 1.12
C ASN A 78 24.36 6.96 0.90
N VAL A 79 23.47 7.08 1.88
CA VAL A 79 22.43 8.12 1.96
C VAL A 79 22.58 8.88 3.26
N VAL A 80 22.80 10.19 3.16
CA VAL A 80 22.88 11.12 4.29
C VAL A 80 21.59 11.93 4.34
N ILE A 81 21.00 12.03 5.54
CA ILE A 81 19.76 12.76 5.79
C ILE A 81 20.05 13.82 6.83
N GLU A 82 19.86 15.07 6.47
CA GLU A 82 20.04 16.22 7.36
C GLU A 82 18.71 16.92 7.60
N GLN A 83 18.49 17.35 8.83
CA GLN A 83 17.30 18.10 9.21
C GLN A 83 17.62 19.58 9.14
N GLU A 84 16.91 20.31 8.32
CA GLU A 84 17.11 21.74 8.09
C GLU A 84 15.80 22.51 8.35
N THR A 85 15.88 23.81 8.25
CA THR A 85 14.72 24.69 8.32
C THR A 85 14.85 25.72 7.20
N THR A 86 13.77 25.96 6.47
CA THR A 86 13.75 27.00 5.44
C THR A 86 13.91 28.40 6.04
N ALA A 87 14.17 29.41 5.20
CA ALA A 87 14.26 30.80 5.65
C ALA A 87 12.98 31.28 6.35
N ASP A 88 11.83 30.73 5.99
CA ASP A 88 10.52 31.07 6.55
C ASP A 88 10.17 30.24 7.79
N GLY A 89 11.08 29.38 8.23
CA GLY A 89 10.92 28.57 9.45
C GLY A 89 10.19 27.24 9.26
N LEU A 90 9.94 26.81 8.02
CA LEU A 90 9.32 25.51 7.76
C LEU A 90 10.35 24.38 7.89
N PRO A 91 9.97 23.23 8.44
CA PRO A 91 10.82 22.04 8.46
C PRO A 91 11.22 21.59 7.05
N GLN A 92 12.49 21.28 6.86
CA GLN A 92 13.07 20.84 5.60
C GLN A 92 13.95 19.61 5.82
N VAL A 93 13.93 18.69 4.87
CA VAL A 93 14.83 17.53 4.86
C VAL A 93 15.75 17.64 3.66
N LYS A 94 17.05 17.58 3.94
CA LYS A 94 18.08 17.46 2.92
C LYS A 94 18.46 15.98 2.80
N VAL A 95 18.40 15.45 1.60
CA VAL A 95 18.79 14.07 1.29
C VAL A 95 19.96 14.13 0.30
N THR A 96 21.07 13.49 0.64
CA THR A 96 22.24 13.39 -0.22
C THR A 96 22.56 11.93 -0.48
N LEU A 97 22.58 11.56 -1.76
CA LEU A 97 22.95 10.23 -2.25
C LEU A 97 24.38 10.30 -2.79
N TYR A 98 25.25 9.39 -2.39
CA TYR A 98 26.66 9.39 -2.78
C TYR A 98 27.00 8.18 -3.66
N ASN A 99 27.95 8.40 -4.60
CA ASN A 99 28.57 7.38 -5.45
C ASN A 99 27.55 6.58 -6.27
N ILE A 100 26.92 7.26 -7.20
CA ILE A 100 25.95 6.66 -8.12
C ILE A 100 26.61 6.54 -9.50
N ASP A 101 26.71 5.32 -10.03
CA ASP A 101 27.12 5.13 -11.41
C ASP A 101 25.89 4.99 -12.30
N ILE A 102 25.87 5.68 -13.41
CA ILE A 102 24.81 5.62 -14.41
C ILE A 102 25.34 5.15 -15.75
N ALA A 103 24.60 4.31 -16.42
CA ALA A 103 24.83 3.95 -17.81
C ALA A 103 23.78 4.62 -18.70
N ILE A 104 24.22 5.14 -19.82
CA ILE A 104 23.40 5.85 -20.79
C ILE A 104 23.55 5.25 -22.19
N GLN A 105 22.54 5.42 -23.00
CA GLN A 105 22.58 5.09 -24.42
C GLN A 105 22.15 6.31 -25.24
N ILE A 106 22.82 6.53 -26.36
CA ILE A 106 22.53 7.59 -27.34
C ILE A 106 22.12 6.91 -28.64
N SER A 107 20.89 7.11 -29.09
CA SER A 107 20.41 6.49 -30.34
C SER A 107 21.21 6.93 -31.54
N HIS A 108 21.48 8.24 -31.63
CA HIS A 108 22.18 8.82 -32.75
C HIS A 108 23.07 9.95 -32.25
N LEU A 109 24.36 9.83 -32.57
CA LEU A 109 25.37 10.86 -32.33
C LEU A 109 26.05 11.22 -33.67
N TYR A 110 25.75 12.41 -34.18
CA TYR A 110 26.43 12.95 -35.35
C TYR A 110 27.54 13.88 -34.92
N VAL A 111 28.70 13.68 -35.51
CA VAL A 111 29.89 14.52 -35.25
C VAL A 111 30.50 14.92 -36.56
N LYS A 112 30.71 16.24 -36.77
CA LYS A 112 31.40 16.80 -37.91
C LYS A 112 32.53 17.69 -37.44
N TYR A 113 33.69 17.55 -38.06
CA TYR A 113 34.86 18.39 -37.80
C TYR A 113 35.61 18.66 -39.10
N GLY A 114 35.55 19.88 -39.60
CA GLY A 114 36.09 20.27 -40.89
C GLY A 114 35.40 19.53 -42.04
N LEU A 115 36.15 18.68 -42.72
CA LEU A 115 35.66 17.85 -43.84
C LEU A 115 35.27 16.41 -43.41
N ILE A 116 35.49 16.06 -42.17
CA ILE A 116 35.18 14.74 -41.63
C ILE A 116 33.80 14.80 -40.95
N SER A 117 32.94 13.89 -41.31
CA SER A 117 31.64 13.68 -40.60
C SER A 117 31.40 12.20 -40.38
N GLU A 118 30.90 11.85 -39.25
CA GLU A 118 30.54 10.46 -38.86
C GLU A 118 29.22 10.45 -38.11
N ASP A 119 28.45 9.40 -38.36
CA ASP A 119 27.23 9.06 -37.64
C ASP A 119 27.49 7.83 -36.80
N PHE A 120 27.12 7.90 -35.52
CA PHE A 120 27.19 6.80 -34.58
C PHE A 120 25.79 6.47 -34.09
N TYR A 121 25.45 5.21 -34.20
CA TYR A 121 24.16 4.69 -33.70
C TYR A 121 24.40 3.82 -32.47
N ASP A 122 23.47 3.93 -31.48
CA ASP A 122 23.52 3.16 -30.26
C ASP A 122 24.85 3.29 -29.48
N ALA A 123 25.37 4.51 -29.40
CA ALA A 123 26.56 4.78 -28.60
C ALA A 123 26.24 4.59 -27.10
N ILE A 124 27.15 3.94 -26.38
CA ILE A 124 27.04 3.67 -24.96
C ILE A 124 27.91 4.63 -24.18
N GLY A 125 27.38 5.18 -23.10
CA GLY A 125 28.13 6.02 -22.19
C GLY A 125 27.94 5.59 -20.73
N SER A 126 28.79 6.12 -19.88
CA SER A 126 28.71 5.98 -18.43
C SER A 126 29.06 7.30 -17.75
N ALA A 127 28.47 7.54 -16.59
CA ALA A 127 28.85 8.66 -15.76
C ALA A 127 28.91 8.19 -14.29
N SER A 128 29.96 8.66 -13.60
CA SER A 128 30.07 8.52 -12.15
C SER A 128 29.63 9.82 -11.51
N VAL A 129 28.60 9.73 -10.70
CA VAL A 129 27.98 10.86 -9.98
C VAL A 129 28.47 10.82 -8.54
N SER A 130 29.21 11.85 -8.12
CA SER A 130 29.72 11.95 -6.75
C SER A 130 28.60 12.05 -5.76
N TYR A 131 27.64 12.92 -6.05
CA TYR A 131 26.44 13.04 -5.23
C TYR A 131 25.25 13.60 -6.02
N VAL A 132 24.06 13.25 -5.52
CA VAL A 132 22.78 13.89 -5.82
C VAL A 132 22.21 14.41 -4.52
N GLU A 133 21.97 15.70 -4.44
CA GLU A 133 21.44 16.37 -3.26
C GLU A 133 20.10 17.02 -3.57
N GLY A 134 19.09 16.77 -2.73
CA GLY A 134 17.79 17.43 -2.82
C GLY A 134 17.33 17.95 -1.46
N ARG A 135 16.76 19.17 -1.43
CA ARG A 135 16.12 19.77 -0.27
C ARG A 135 14.63 19.82 -0.46
N TYR A 136 13.92 19.14 0.43
CA TYR A 136 12.48 18.87 0.35
C TYR A 136 11.76 19.49 1.55
N HIS A 137 10.75 20.30 1.31
CA HIS A 137 9.84 20.77 2.34
C HIS A 137 8.40 20.82 1.81
N PHE A 138 7.44 20.97 2.72
CA PHE A 138 6.03 21.15 2.36
C PHE A 138 5.60 22.56 2.72
N THR A 139 4.95 23.22 1.78
CA THR A 139 4.37 24.53 1.97
C THR A 139 3.13 24.47 2.88
N GLU A 140 2.61 25.58 3.35
CA GLU A 140 1.41 25.62 4.22
C GLU A 140 0.15 25.02 3.56
N ASP A 141 0.08 25.04 2.23
CA ASP A 141 -1.02 24.42 1.46
C ASP A 141 -0.72 22.94 1.13
N GLY A 142 0.34 22.37 1.70
CA GLY A 142 0.69 20.96 1.62
C GLY A 142 1.33 20.53 0.31
N LYS A 143 1.85 21.46 -0.47
CA LYS A 143 2.59 21.13 -1.70
C LYS A 143 4.04 20.85 -1.40
N LEU A 144 4.58 19.84 -2.08
CA LEU A 144 6.01 19.57 -2.06
C LEU A 144 6.73 20.66 -2.84
N ASP A 145 7.69 21.27 -2.20
CA ASP A 145 8.67 22.14 -2.83
C ASP A 145 10.07 21.54 -2.70
N VAL A 146 10.77 21.50 -3.84
CA VAL A 146 12.16 21.06 -3.92
C VAL A 146 12.99 22.32 -4.12
N SER A 147 13.44 22.92 -3.01
CA SER A 147 14.09 24.23 -3.04
C SER A 147 15.47 24.22 -3.68
N GLU A 148 16.16 23.11 -3.61
CA GLU A 148 17.46 22.91 -4.25
C GLU A 148 17.59 21.44 -4.67
N PHE A 149 18.02 21.24 -5.90
CA PHE A 149 18.37 19.92 -6.42
C PHE A 149 19.69 20.04 -7.19
N ASN A 150 20.72 19.39 -6.69
CA ASN A 150 22.08 19.52 -7.21
C ASN A 150 22.63 18.15 -7.57
N VAL A 151 23.27 18.07 -8.72
CA VAL A 151 23.94 16.85 -9.19
C VAL A 151 25.40 17.16 -9.55
N GLU A 152 26.34 16.44 -8.94
CA GLU A 152 27.75 16.54 -9.30
C GLU A 152 28.23 15.27 -10.00
N ILE A 153 28.57 15.41 -11.28
CA ILE A 153 29.13 14.34 -12.13
C ILE A 153 30.65 14.48 -12.17
N ASP A 154 31.39 13.51 -11.64
CA ASP A 154 32.85 13.50 -11.63
C ASP A 154 33.39 13.09 -12.99
N ASP A 155 33.05 11.91 -13.43
CA ASP A 155 33.49 11.40 -14.71
C ASP A 155 32.32 11.10 -15.63
N PHE A 156 32.52 11.34 -16.89
CA PHE A 156 31.59 11.09 -17.96
C PHE A 156 32.31 10.49 -19.15
N ASN A 157 31.93 9.34 -19.63
CA ASN A 157 32.58 8.66 -20.72
C ASN A 157 31.57 8.20 -21.77
N ILE A 158 31.96 8.29 -23.06
CA ILE A 158 31.21 7.75 -24.20
C ILE A 158 32.12 6.83 -24.97
N ASP A 159 31.74 5.59 -25.16
CA ASP A 159 32.49 4.61 -25.95
C ASP A 159 31.90 4.51 -27.36
N ILE A 160 32.70 4.89 -28.34
CA ILE A 160 32.35 4.83 -29.77
C ILE A 160 33.21 3.88 -30.57
N ARG A 161 33.96 3.01 -29.94
CA ARG A 161 34.76 1.94 -30.58
C ARG A 161 35.67 2.36 -31.72
N LYS A 162 36.02 3.67 -31.87
CA LYS A 162 36.94 4.21 -32.89
C LYS A 162 37.94 5.14 -32.23
N ASP A 163 39.15 4.69 -31.99
CA ASP A 163 40.21 5.40 -31.25
C ASP A 163 40.51 6.80 -31.81
N PHE A 164 40.41 7.00 -33.11
CA PHE A 164 40.67 8.30 -33.75
C PHE A 164 39.65 9.36 -33.36
N LEU A 165 38.44 8.98 -33.04
CA LEU A 165 37.35 9.92 -32.73
C LEU A 165 37.15 10.14 -31.21
N ASN A 166 37.80 9.36 -30.37
CA ASN A 166 37.70 9.50 -28.89
C ASN A 166 38.23 10.88 -28.44
N TRP A 167 39.29 11.44 -29.09
CA TRP A 167 39.73 12.80 -28.78
C TRP A 167 38.70 13.87 -29.16
N LEU A 168 37.99 13.66 -30.28
CA LEU A 168 36.97 14.58 -30.78
C LEU A 168 35.76 14.58 -29.81
N ILE A 169 35.34 13.42 -29.35
CA ILE A 169 34.30 13.28 -28.33
C ILE A 169 34.74 13.92 -27.03
N GLY A 170 36.01 13.82 -26.67
CA GLY A 170 36.55 14.53 -25.50
C GLY A 170 36.30 16.05 -25.54
N LEU A 171 36.22 16.66 -26.73
CA LEU A 171 35.87 18.08 -26.89
C LEU A 171 34.38 18.35 -26.54
N PHE A 172 33.50 17.37 -26.76
CA PHE A 172 32.06 17.50 -26.56
C PHE A 172 31.54 16.83 -25.29
N LYS A 173 32.43 16.08 -24.64
CA LYS A 173 32.15 15.44 -23.34
C LYS A 173 31.53 16.43 -22.35
N GLY A 174 32.06 17.66 -22.31
CA GLY A 174 31.56 18.73 -21.46
C GLY A 174 30.12 19.17 -21.80
N LEU A 175 29.77 19.23 -23.10
CA LEU A 175 28.40 19.59 -23.52
C LEU A 175 27.39 18.51 -23.11
N ILE A 176 27.71 17.26 -23.43
CA ILE A 176 26.79 16.14 -23.09
C ILE A 176 26.67 16.01 -21.57
N LYS A 177 27.77 16.11 -20.83
CA LYS A 177 27.78 16.18 -19.38
C LYS A 177 26.87 17.30 -18.88
N SER A 178 26.97 18.52 -19.44
CA SER A 178 26.09 19.63 -19.05
C SER A 178 24.61 19.34 -19.32
N LYS A 179 24.27 18.69 -20.44
CA LYS A 179 22.90 18.33 -20.76
C LYS A 179 22.36 17.19 -19.88
N VAL A 180 23.19 16.23 -19.52
CA VAL A 180 22.82 15.19 -18.54
C VAL A 180 22.60 15.82 -17.15
N THR A 181 23.47 16.73 -16.73
CA THR A 181 23.31 17.47 -15.48
C THR A 181 21.99 18.26 -15.48
N GLU A 182 21.76 19.06 -16.55
CA GLU A 182 20.52 19.84 -16.72
C GLU A 182 19.25 18.94 -16.64
N ALA A 183 19.29 17.77 -17.30
CA ALA A 183 18.17 16.81 -17.25
C ALA A 183 17.98 16.19 -15.85
N LEU A 184 19.08 15.89 -15.16
CA LEU A 184 19.02 15.37 -13.79
C LEU A 184 18.55 16.44 -12.80
N ASP A 185 18.95 17.70 -12.98
CA ASP A 185 18.50 18.83 -12.16
C ASP A 185 16.98 19.03 -12.26
N THR A 186 16.37 18.77 -13.44
CA THR A 186 14.91 18.84 -13.63
C THR A 186 14.14 17.70 -12.93
N LEU A 187 14.81 16.66 -12.42
CA LEU A 187 14.16 15.60 -11.67
C LEU A 187 13.48 16.10 -10.40
N GLY A 188 14.07 17.10 -9.75
CA GLY A 188 13.46 17.75 -8.58
C GLY A 188 12.07 18.31 -8.90
N ASP A 189 11.97 19.04 -10.00
CA ASP A 189 10.69 19.61 -10.49
C ASP A 189 9.70 18.50 -10.86
N THR A 190 10.16 17.45 -11.54
CA THR A 190 9.32 16.31 -11.93
C THR A 190 8.76 15.56 -10.72
N ILE A 191 9.58 15.39 -9.67
CA ILE A 191 9.16 14.79 -8.40
C ILE A 191 8.11 15.68 -7.73
N SER A 192 8.39 16.99 -7.63
CA SER A 192 7.49 17.97 -7.05
C SER A 192 6.14 18.00 -7.79
N GLU A 193 6.17 18.08 -9.13
CA GLU A 193 4.96 18.07 -9.95
C GLU A 193 4.15 16.78 -9.76
N GLY A 194 4.80 15.62 -9.76
CA GLY A 194 4.15 14.32 -9.56
C GLY A 194 3.45 14.22 -8.20
N VAL A 195 4.09 14.70 -7.14
CA VAL A 195 3.51 14.73 -5.79
C VAL A 195 2.36 15.74 -5.73
N ASN A 196 2.55 16.94 -6.26
CA ASN A 196 1.55 18.00 -6.21
C ASN A 196 0.30 17.66 -7.01
N ASN A 197 0.46 17.01 -8.17
CA ASN A 197 -0.68 16.50 -8.94
C ASN A 197 -1.48 15.45 -8.16
N TRP A 198 -0.82 14.63 -7.35
CA TRP A 198 -1.50 13.69 -6.49
C TRP A 198 -2.14 14.40 -5.28
N VAL A 199 -1.49 15.43 -4.69
CA VAL A 199 -2.06 16.22 -3.57
C VAL A 199 -3.34 16.93 -3.97
N ASP A 200 -3.40 17.49 -5.17
CA ASP A 200 -4.53 18.27 -5.68
C ASP A 200 -5.59 17.41 -6.40
N GLY A 201 -5.24 16.18 -6.78
CA GLY A 201 -6.07 15.31 -7.61
C GLY A 201 -6.88 14.28 -6.85
N GLU A 202 -7.85 13.71 -7.56
CA GLU A 202 -8.52 12.49 -7.12
C GLU A 202 -7.67 11.28 -7.50
N PHE A 203 -7.28 10.48 -6.53
CA PHE A 203 -6.46 9.29 -6.75
C PHE A 203 -7.19 8.04 -6.27
N THR A 204 -7.23 7.04 -7.15
CA THR A 204 -7.90 5.78 -6.90
C THR A 204 -6.97 4.61 -7.21
N LEU A 205 -7.00 3.59 -6.37
CA LEU A 205 -6.25 2.35 -6.54
C LEU A 205 -7.21 1.20 -6.81
N ASP A 206 -7.03 0.51 -7.93
CA ASP A 206 -7.73 -0.76 -8.17
C ASP A 206 -7.10 -1.86 -7.31
N ILE A 207 -7.87 -2.36 -6.34
CA ILE A 207 -7.45 -3.46 -5.46
C ILE A 207 -7.91 -4.83 -5.96
N GLY A 208 -8.50 -4.89 -7.15
CA GLY A 208 -9.00 -6.11 -7.78
C GLY A 208 -10.49 -6.36 -7.53
N TYR A 209 -11.03 -7.38 -8.19
CA TYR A 209 -12.44 -7.76 -8.10
C TYR A 209 -13.44 -6.63 -8.41
N GLY A 210 -13.03 -5.63 -9.21
CA GLY A 210 -13.84 -4.47 -9.52
C GLY A 210 -14.02 -3.48 -8.37
N ILE A 211 -13.14 -3.52 -7.38
CA ILE A 211 -13.16 -2.65 -6.19
C ILE A 211 -12.04 -1.62 -6.30
N GLY A 212 -12.39 -0.35 -6.20
CA GLY A 212 -11.48 0.79 -6.08
C GLY A 212 -11.35 1.25 -4.65
N LEU A 213 -10.13 1.62 -4.26
CA LEU A 213 -9.81 2.28 -3.00
C LEU A 213 -9.55 3.76 -3.28
N ASN A 214 -10.32 4.64 -2.64
CA ASN A 214 -10.14 6.08 -2.75
C ASN A 214 -8.97 6.55 -1.88
N LEU A 215 -7.89 6.94 -2.54
CA LEU A 215 -6.69 7.49 -1.94
C LEU A 215 -6.58 9.01 -2.13
N THR A 216 -7.68 9.67 -2.46
CA THR A 216 -7.74 11.13 -2.52
C THR A 216 -7.38 11.72 -1.16
N ASN A 217 -6.55 12.75 -1.18
CA ASN A 217 -6.15 13.42 0.05
C ASN A 217 -7.35 14.05 0.76
N THR A 218 -7.52 13.69 2.00
CA THR A 218 -8.39 14.40 2.94
C THR A 218 -7.58 15.31 3.84
N LEU A 219 -6.30 15.13 3.81
CA LEU A 219 -5.35 15.64 4.75
C LEU A 219 -4.09 16.13 4.04
N LYS A 220 -3.83 17.44 4.04
CA LYS A 220 -2.67 18.05 3.36
C LYS A 220 -1.33 17.61 3.97
N PRO A 221 -0.29 17.49 3.14
CA PRO A 221 1.06 17.17 3.54
C PRO A 221 1.64 18.12 4.61
N HIS A 222 2.21 17.57 5.66
CA HIS A 222 2.88 18.34 6.69
C HIS A 222 4.11 17.65 7.23
N LEU A 223 5.24 18.32 7.21
CA LEU A 223 6.48 17.86 7.79
C LEU A 223 6.62 18.47 9.19
N THR A 224 6.82 17.62 10.19
CA THR A 224 7.06 18.05 11.58
C THR A 224 8.41 17.53 12.05
N GLN A 225 9.22 18.36 12.64
CA GLN A 225 10.46 17.93 13.27
C GLN A 225 10.22 17.51 14.72
N LEU A 226 10.58 16.28 15.03
CA LEU A 226 10.47 15.70 16.37
C LEU A 226 11.84 15.31 16.90
N TYR A 227 12.07 15.49 18.19
CA TYR A 227 13.25 14.92 18.85
C TYR A 227 13.09 13.41 18.92
N LYS A 228 14.10 12.63 18.49
CA LYS A 228 14.08 11.15 18.58
C LYS A 228 13.78 10.66 20.01
N ASN A 229 14.20 11.39 21.03
CA ASN A 229 13.90 11.10 22.43
C ASN A 229 12.45 11.45 22.85
N GLN A 230 11.73 12.31 22.13
CA GLN A 230 10.30 12.55 22.36
C GLN A 230 9.45 11.38 21.87
N VAL A 231 9.93 10.69 20.83
CA VAL A 231 9.36 9.49 20.29
C VAL A 231 9.48 8.29 21.25
N ILE A 232 10.48 8.31 22.14
CA ILE A 232 10.78 7.17 23.03
C ILE A 232 10.17 7.32 24.42
N ASN A 233 9.94 8.54 24.95
CA ASN A 233 9.49 8.74 26.32
C ASN A 233 8.63 10.00 26.51
N ASN A 234 7.32 9.87 26.53
CA ASN A 234 6.39 10.94 26.92
C ASN A 234 6.57 11.43 28.38
N TYR A 235 7.34 10.75 29.20
CA TYR A 235 7.62 11.12 30.59
C TYR A 235 8.96 11.85 30.80
N GLY A 236 9.85 11.89 29.81
CA GLY A 236 11.19 12.47 29.91
C GLY A 236 11.33 13.93 29.47
N LEU A 237 10.31 14.53 28.87
CA LEU A 237 10.43 15.84 28.20
C LEU A 237 10.81 17.00 29.10
N GLN A 238 10.39 17.00 30.36
CA GLN A 238 10.76 18.06 31.33
C GLN A 238 12.18 17.87 31.88
N VAL A 239 12.66 16.63 31.93
CA VAL A 239 14.02 16.32 32.45
C VAL A 239 15.08 16.49 31.36
N ALA A 240 14.78 16.13 30.11
CA ALA A 240 15.71 16.29 28.98
C ALA A 240 16.00 17.79 28.68
N LYS A 241 14.99 18.67 28.76
CA LYS A 241 15.18 20.11 28.59
C LYS A 241 16.09 20.75 29.68
N LEU A 242 16.20 20.10 30.81
CA LEU A 242 17.05 20.57 31.92
C LEU A 242 18.49 20.06 31.87
N LEU A 243 18.75 18.94 31.18
CA LEU A 243 20.06 18.27 31.17
C LEU A 243 20.90 18.57 29.92
N PHE A 244 20.29 19.02 28.82
CA PHE A 244 21.01 19.28 27.56
C PHE A 244 20.96 20.76 27.19
N GLN A 245 21.81 21.56 27.82
CA GLN A 245 22.02 22.97 27.45
C GLN A 245 23.08 23.18 26.35
N ASP A 246 23.77 22.15 25.89
CA ASP A 246 24.80 22.26 24.86
C ASP A 246 24.21 21.96 23.45
N LYS A 247 24.27 22.98 22.59
CA LYS A 247 23.63 23.04 21.28
C LYS A 247 24.25 22.14 20.19
N GLU A 248 25.42 21.57 20.42
CA GLU A 248 26.14 20.79 19.37
C GLU A 248 25.65 19.34 19.23
N ASP A 249 24.99 18.77 20.25
CA ASP A 249 24.52 17.37 20.21
C ASP A 249 23.05 17.21 19.75
N LEU A 250 22.36 18.29 19.42
CA LEU A 250 20.92 18.26 19.11
C LEU A 250 20.60 17.84 17.65
N SER A 251 21.55 17.99 16.73
CA SER A 251 21.32 17.69 15.31
C SER A 251 21.15 16.19 15.04
N GLU A 252 21.80 15.30 15.78
CA GLU A 252 21.66 13.85 15.64
C GLU A 252 20.36 13.30 16.28
N THR A 253 19.65 14.10 17.04
CA THR A 253 18.45 13.69 17.80
C THR A 253 17.14 14.10 17.15
N LEU A 254 17.17 14.92 16.10
CA LEU A 254 15.98 15.33 15.37
C LEU A 254 15.66 14.36 14.23
N THR A 255 14.40 14.06 14.05
CA THR A 255 13.87 13.38 12.85
C THR A 255 12.69 14.17 12.33
N SER A 256 12.58 14.32 11.02
CA SER A 256 11.38 14.84 10.42
C SER A 256 10.38 13.71 10.25
N VAL A 257 9.14 13.98 10.61
CA VAL A 257 8.01 13.10 10.45
C VAL A 257 7.03 13.76 9.50
N LEU A 258 6.75 13.05 8.45
CA LEU A 258 5.77 13.41 7.47
C LEU A 258 4.48 12.68 7.77
N THR A 259 3.39 13.39 7.95
CA THR A 259 2.07 12.82 8.29
C THR A 259 1.06 13.04 7.20
N PHE A 260 0.09 12.14 7.04
CA PHE A 260 -0.92 12.15 6.01
C PHE A 260 -2.22 11.39 6.28
N GLY A 261 -3.27 11.77 5.53
CA GLY A 261 -4.49 11.02 5.53
C GLY A 261 -5.19 11.02 4.18
N VAL A 262 -5.80 9.91 3.86
CA VAL A 262 -6.58 9.74 2.64
C VAL A 262 -7.99 9.29 2.98
N HIS A 263 -8.91 9.46 2.05
CA HIS A 263 -10.31 9.13 2.26
C HIS A 263 -10.50 7.66 2.68
N GLY A 264 -9.79 6.73 2.05
CA GLY A 264 -9.77 5.32 2.44
C GLY A 264 -11.06 4.55 2.20
N SER A 265 -12.06 5.12 1.50
CA SER A 265 -13.29 4.39 1.17
C SER A 265 -13.09 3.45 0.00
N CYS A 266 -13.75 2.30 0.06
CA CYS A 266 -13.86 1.39 -1.08
C CYS A 266 -15.16 1.62 -1.84
N TYR A 267 -15.13 1.48 -3.17
CA TYR A 267 -16.27 1.68 -4.06
C TYR A 267 -16.15 0.80 -5.31
N PRO A 268 -17.25 0.60 -6.09
CA PRO A 268 -17.17 -0.13 -7.35
C PRO A 268 -16.39 0.67 -8.40
N ASN A 269 -15.37 0.10 -9.03
CA ASN A 269 -14.57 0.78 -10.07
C ASN A 269 -15.43 1.29 -11.24
N ALA A 270 -16.48 0.56 -11.60
CA ALA A 270 -17.38 0.95 -12.68
C ALA A 270 -18.35 2.08 -12.31
N HIS A 271 -18.59 2.30 -11.01
CA HIS A 271 -19.59 3.20 -10.48
C HIS A 271 -19.10 3.88 -9.19
N PRO A 272 -18.11 4.78 -9.27
CA PRO A 272 -17.55 5.44 -8.08
C PRO A 272 -18.58 6.22 -7.27
N GLU A 273 -19.64 6.68 -7.92
CA GLU A 273 -20.77 7.40 -7.30
C GLU A 273 -21.61 6.50 -6.35
N LEU A 274 -21.44 5.17 -6.45
CA LEU A 274 -22.12 4.21 -5.57
C LEU A 274 -21.30 3.88 -4.32
N ALA A 275 -20.38 4.75 -3.93
CA ALA A 275 -19.65 4.62 -2.67
C ALA A 275 -20.64 4.41 -1.51
N PRO A 276 -20.36 3.47 -0.61
CA PRO A 276 -21.27 3.17 0.49
C PRO A 276 -21.38 4.35 1.44
N ASP A 277 -22.61 4.66 1.82
CA ASP A 277 -22.94 5.70 2.80
C ASP A 277 -22.72 5.15 4.23
N PHE A 278 -21.51 5.32 4.75
CA PHE A 278 -21.14 5.02 6.13
C PHE A 278 -20.86 6.34 6.88
N GLU A 279 -20.99 6.29 8.21
CA GLU A 279 -20.49 7.39 9.03
C GLU A 279 -18.99 7.60 8.76
N PRO A 280 -18.54 8.87 8.66
CA PRO A 280 -17.13 9.16 8.46
C PRO A 280 -16.23 8.52 9.52
N ALA A 281 -14.98 8.28 9.17
CA ALA A 281 -13.99 7.77 10.10
C ALA A 281 -13.90 8.67 11.35
N LYS A 282 -13.79 8.05 12.52
CA LYS A 282 -13.46 8.77 13.77
C LYS A 282 -12.07 9.37 13.66
N ASP A 283 -11.82 10.42 14.41
CA ASP A 283 -10.49 11.01 14.45
C ASP A 283 -9.47 10.01 14.99
N MET A 284 -8.35 9.90 14.30
CA MET A 284 -7.28 8.96 14.60
C MET A 284 -6.02 9.74 14.95
N GLU A 285 -5.43 9.48 16.11
CA GLU A 285 -4.20 10.12 16.56
C GLU A 285 -2.99 9.19 16.44
N PHE A 286 -1.87 9.72 15.95
CA PHE A 286 -0.61 9.00 15.93
C PHE A 286 -0.07 8.82 17.34
N THR A 287 0.50 7.67 17.59
CA THR A 287 1.16 7.37 18.86
C THR A 287 2.66 7.64 18.73
N PRO A 288 3.21 8.73 19.34
CA PRO A 288 4.59 9.16 19.12
C PRO A 288 5.64 8.08 19.41
N GLU A 289 5.41 7.22 20.40
CA GLU A 289 6.31 6.13 20.74
C GLU A 289 6.53 5.10 19.63
N TYR A 290 5.58 4.99 18.69
CA TYR A 290 5.70 4.09 17.53
C TYR A 290 6.37 4.74 16.32
N LEU A 291 6.63 6.04 16.37
CA LEU A 291 7.43 6.73 15.35
C LEU A 291 8.94 6.41 15.46
N SER A 292 9.34 5.57 16.42
CA SER A 292 10.68 4.94 16.42
C SER A 292 10.88 3.97 15.26
N ASN A 293 9.80 3.48 14.64
CA ASN A 293 9.82 2.79 13.36
C ASN A 293 9.61 3.80 12.24
N GLU A 294 10.09 3.49 11.04
CA GLU A 294 10.07 4.44 9.92
C GLU A 294 8.66 4.75 9.42
N VAL A 295 7.71 3.84 9.60
CA VAL A 295 6.33 3.99 9.11
C VAL A 295 5.31 3.65 10.19
N GLN A 296 4.30 4.49 10.34
CA GLN A 296 3.10 4.22 11.14
C GLN A 296 1.85 4.41 10.27
N VAL A 297 0.94 3.43 10.30
CA VAL A 297 -0.32 3.44 9.55
C VAL A 297 -1.49 3.29 10.54
N LEU A 298 -2.46 4.17 10.43
CA LEU A 298 -3.74 4.09 11.12
C LEU A 298 -4.81 3.74 10.10
N LEU A 299 -5.52 2.65 10.32
CA LEU A 299 -6.59 2.16 9.45
C LEU A 299 -7.90 2.17 10.21
N SER A 300 -8.83 3.02 9.80
CA SER A 300 -10.13 3.14 10.47
C SER A 300 -11.03 1.93 10.22
N ASP A 301 -11.97 1.70 11.13
CA ASP A 301 -13.08 0.78 10.92
C ASP A 301 -13.95 1.20 9.73
N TYR A 302 -14.08 2.51 9.44
CA TYR A 302 -14.75 3.03 8.26
C TYR A 302 -14.19 2.42 6.95
N THR A 303 -12.87 2.40 6.77
CA THR A 303 -12.23 1.82 5.57
C THR A 303 -12.55 0.34 5.43
N LEU A 304 -12.46 -0.42 6.53
CA LEU A 304 -12.78 -1.84 6.51
C LEU A 304 -14.27 -2.09 6.29
N ASN A 305 -15.13 -1.24 6.82
CA ASN A 305 -16.57 -1.34 6.64
C ASN A 305 -16.99 -1.09 5.18
N THR A 306 -16.36 -0.12 4.52
CA THR A 306 -16.59 0.09 3.08
C THR A 306 -16.06 -1.09 2.25
N LEU A 307 -14.94 -1.67 2.61
CA LEU A 307 -14.38 -2.86 1.94
C LEU A 307 -15.28 -4.09 2.13
N LEU A 308 -15.78 -4.34 3.34
CA LEU A 308 -16.73 -5.44 3.61
C LEU A 308 -18.00 -5.28 2.79
N PHE A 309 -18.54 -4.07 2.72
CA PHE A 309 -19.72 -3.78 1.89
C PHE A 309 -19.45 -4.07 0.41
N MET A 310 -18.28 -3.70 -0.08
CA MET A 310 -17.89 -3.99 -1.46
C MET A 310 -17.72 -5.48 -1.71
N GLY A 311 -17.10 -6.21 -0.79
CA GLY A 311 -16.99 -7.66 -0.86
C GLY A 311 -18.36 -8.36 -0.89
N GLN A 312 -19.32 -7.85 -0.12
CA GLN A 312 -20.71 -8.29 -0.15
C GLN A 312 -21.35 -8.00 -1.52
N SER A 313 -21.26 -6.75 -1.97
CA SER A 313 -21.93 -6.29 -3.20
C SER A 313 -21.37 -6.94 -4.48
N SER A 314 -20.07 -7.29 -4.46
CA SER A 314 -19.41 -8.00 -5.58
C SER A 314 -19.68 -9.51 -5.60
N GLY A 315 -20.38 -10.04 -4.61
CA GLY A 315 -20.65 -11.48 -4.49
C GLY A 315 -19.45 -12.33 -4.02
N ILE A 316 -18.32 -11.72 -3.67
CA ILE A 316 -17.14 -12.46 -3.16
C ILE A 316 -17.48 -13.25 -1.89
N LEU A 317 -18.43 -12.73 -1.10
CA LEU A 317 -18.88 -13.35 0.14
C LEU A 317 -20.07 -14.30 -0.05
N HIS A 318 -20.44 -14.62 -1.29
CA HIS A 318 -21.40 -15.65 -1.60
C HIS A 318 -20.70 -17.00 -1.74
N GLN A 319 -21.15 -18.02 -1.01
CA GLN A 319 -20.58 -19.35 -1.05
C GLN A 319 -21.69 -20.38 -1.22
N GLU A 320 -21.47 -21.31 -2.15
CA GLU A 320 -22.35 -22.45 -2.38
C GLU A 320 -21.63 -23.73 -1.98
N PHE A 321 -22.27 -24.54 -1.16
CA PHE A 321 -21.71 -25.77 -0.62
C PHE A 321 -22.52 -26.97 -1.10
N THR A 322 -21.86 -27.85 -1.81
CA THR A 322 -22.40 -29.13 -2.29
C THR A 322 -21.39 -30.23 -1.98
N ASN A 323 -21.74 -31.49 -2.19
CA ASN A 323 -20.82 -32.62 -2.00
C ASN A 323 -19.51 -32.49 -2.81
N ASN A 324 -19.52 -31.73 -3.89
CA ASN A 324 -18.37 -31.57 -4.80
C ASN A 324 -17.53 -30.33 -4.50
N SER A 325 -18.02 -29.43 -3.64
CA SER A 325 -17.43 -28.09 -3.56
C SER A 325 -16.46 -27.89 -2.40
N HIS A 326 -16.55 -28.65 -1.28
CA HIS A 326 -15.65 -28.39 -0.15
C HIS A 326 -15.41 -29.60 0.78
N PRO A 327 -14.15 -30.04 0.98
CA PRO A 327 -13.77 -31.04 1.98
C PRO A 327 -13.75 -30.52 3.42
N ILE A 328 -14.23 -29.29 3.68
CA ILE A 328 -14.13 -28.60 4.99
C ILE A 328 -15.18 -29.11 5.96
N PHE A 329 -16.33 -29.51 5.46
CA PHE A 329 -17.39 -30.02 6.30
C PHE A 329 -17.24 -31.53 6.50
N PRO A 330 -17.36 -32.03 7.72
CA PRO A 330 -17.22 -33.47 8.03
C PRO A 330 -18.47 -34.28 7.67
N TRP A 331 -19.48 -33.65 7.06
CA TRP A 331 -20.71 -34.29 6.60
C TRP A 331 -20.88 -34.15 5.08
N ASN A 332 -21.63 -35.05 4.52
CA ASN A 332 -22.04 -34.96 3.13
C ASN A 332 -23.26 -34.01 3.04
N PHE A 333 -23.33 -33.22 1.99
CA PHE A 333 -24.47 -32.38 1.66
C PHE A 333 -25.57 -33.22 0.98
N THR A 334 -26.14 -34.10 1.79
CA THR A 334 -27.30 -34.93 1.43
C THR A 334 -28.25 -34.97 2.62
N THR A 335 -29.53 -35.31 2.41
CA THR A 335 -30.51 -35.42 3.46
C THR A 335 -30.08 -36.42 4.55
N GLU A 336 -29.45 -37.56 4.18
CA GLU A 336 -28.90 -38.53 5.14
C GLU A 336 -27.66 -37.96 5.88
N GLY A 337 -26.77 -37.25 5.18
CA GLY A 337 -25.57 -36.65 5.78
C GLY A 337 -25.89 -35.52 6.74
N LEU A 338 -26.89 -34.71 6.45
CA LEU A 338 -27.29 -33.56 7.27
C LEU A 338 -28.21 -33.95 8.42
N GLN A 339 -28.90 -35.10 8.39
CA GLN A 339 -29.79 -35.53 9.51
C GLN A 339 -29.04 -35.69 10.84
N GLY A 340 -27.70 -35.88 10.82
CA GLY A 340 -26.90 -35.91 12.04
C GLY A 340 -26.79 -34.55 12.75
N ILE A 341 -27.08 -33.45 12.02
CA ILE A 341 -27.00 -32.07 12.51
C ILE A 341 -28.40 -31.47 12.59
N ILE A 342 -29.24 -31.73 11.60
CA ILE A 342 -30.63 -31.32 11.45
C ILE A 342 -31.47 -32.60 11.30
N PRO A 343 -31.88 -33.25 12.40
CA PRO A 343 -32.60 -34.55 12.38
C PRO A 343 -33.84 -34.53 11.51
N GLN A 344 -34.48 -33.38 11.39
CA GLN A 344 -35.70 -33.17 10.61
C GLN A 344 -35.57 -33.46 9.13
N PHE A 345 -34.33 -33.43 8.55
CA PHE A 345 -34.10 -33.93 7.19
C PHE A 345 -34.47 -35.42 7.08
N GLY A 346 -34.10 -36.23 8.07
CA GLY A 346 -34.46 -37.64 8.12
C GLY A 346 -35.94 -37.88 8.32
N GLU A 347 -36.65 -36.98 9.01
CA GLU A 347 -38.10 -37.03 9.21
C GLU A 347 -38.90 -36.66 7.95
N LYS A 348 -38.44 -35.61 7.23
CA LYS A 348 -39.08 -35.16 5.99
C LYS A 348 -38.79 -36.07 4.79
N TYR A 349 -37.59 -36.65 4.74
CA TYR A 349 -37.15 -37.51 3.66
C TYR A 349 -36.73 -38.92 4.13
N PRO A 350 -37.63 -39.71 4.73
CA PRO A 350 -37.28 -40.97 5.37
C PRO A 350 -36.72 -42.00 4.40
N GLY A 351 -35.49 -42.44 4.65
CA GLY A 351 -34.80 -43.44 3.83
C GLY A 351 -34.37 -42.95 2.43
N GLN A 352 -34.44 -41.65 2.17
CA GLN A 352 -33.94 -41.00 0.96
C GLN A 352 -32.60 -40.36 1.23
N ASN A 353 -31.71 -40.41 0.23
CA ASN A 353 -30.40 -39.76 0.28
C ASN A 353 -30.30 -38.72 -0.88
N LEU A 354 -31.09 -37.64 -0.72
CA LEU A 354 -31.20 -36.59 -1.74
C LEU A 354 -30.06 -35.61 -1.61
N GLN A 355 -29.65 -35.03 -2.72
CA GLN A 355 -28.65 -33.94 -2.73
C GLN A 355 -29.22 -32.68 -2.05
N VAL A 356 -28.39 -32.02 -1.24
CA VAL A 356 -28.70 -30.75 -0.63
C VAL A 356 -27.63 -29.74 -1.04
N GLU A 357 -28.05 -28.56 -1.39
CA GLU A 357 -27.19 -27.40 -1.61
C GLU A 357 -27.38 -26.44 -0.46
N MET A 358 -26.30 -26.00 0.19
CA MET A 358 -26.33 -24.95 1.19
C MET A 358 -25.73 -23.68 0.57
N LYS A 359 -26.52 -22.63 0.48
CA LYS A 359 -26.07 -21.31 0.08
C LYS A 359 -25.85 -20.45 1.34
N ALA A 360 -24.63 -19.93 1.47
CA ALA A 360 -24.29 -18.99 2.51
C ALA A 360 -23.87 -17.67 1.85
N TYR A 361 -24.59 -16.60 2.11
CA TYR A 361 -24.27 -15.28 1.59
C TYR A 361 -24.58 -14.18 2.58
N ILE A 362 -23.79 -13.10 2.52
CA ILE A 362 -24.02 -11.94 3.36
C ILE A 362 -25.19 -11.14 2.81
N SER A 363 -26.15 -10.80 3.66
CA SER A 363 -27.38 -10.11 3.28
C SER A 363 -27.12 -8.76 2.63
N VAL A 364 -27.82 -8.49 1.52
CA VAL A 364 -27.72 -7.23 0.75
C VAL A 364 -28.60 -6.10 1.28
N PHE A 365 -29.38 -6.33 2.32
CA PHE A 365 -30.25 -5.29 2.87
C PHE A 365 -29.45 -4.18 3.57
N ARG A 366 -29.71 -2.92 3.22
CA ARG A 366 -28.96 -1.75 3.71
C ARG A 366 -28.84 -1.66 5.23
N HIS A 367 -29.85 -2.03 5.96
CA HIS A 367 -29.88 -2.01 7.44
C HIS A 367 -29.17 -3.21 8.09
N LEU A 368 -28.71 -4.17 7.28
CA LEU A 368 -28.06 -5.39 7.72
C LEU A 368 -26.65 -5.55 7.17
N ARG A 369 -25.95 -4.44 6.93
CA ARG A 369 -24.57 -4.47 6.41
C ARG A 369 -23.61 -5.11 7.41
N PRO A 370 -22.64 -5.91 6.97
CA PRO A 370 -21.57 -6.33 7.85
C PRO A 370 -20.72 -5.13 8.26
N TYR A 371 -20.28 -5.08 9.50
CA TYR A 371 -19.40 -4.02 9.98
C TYR A 371 -18.44 -4.49 11.06
N ILE A 372 -17.28 -3.82 11.10
CA ILE A 372 -16.27 -3.98 12.13
C ILE A 372 -16.29 -2.75 13.03
N VAL A 373 -16.07 -2.95 14.31
CA VAL A 373 -15.77 -1.89 15.28
C VAL A 373 -14.53 -2.27 16.03
N PHE A 374 -13.51 -1.40 16.03
CA PHE A 374 -12.32 -1.57 16.84
C PHE A 374 -12.51 -1.00 18.25
N SER A 375 -11.82 -1.61 19.20
CA SER A 375 -11.70 -1.18 20.60
C SER A 375 -10.27 -1.35 21.08
N GLU A 376 -9.93 -0.81 22.25
CA GLU A 376 -8.61 -0.94 22.87
C GLU A 376 -8.13 -2.40 23.08
N THR A 377 -9.02 -3.36 23.13
CA THR A 377 -8.69 -4.77 23.43
C THR A 377 -8.87 -5.72 22.26
N GLY A 378 -9.21 -5.21 21.07
CA GLY A 378 -9.48 -6.02 19.90
C GLY A 378 -10.52 -5.38 19.01
N GLY A 379 -11.42 -6.18 18.47
CA GLY A 379 -12.50 -5.70 17.63
C GLY A 379 -13.70 -6.63 17.69
N LYS A 380 -14.76 -6.16 17.07
CA LYS A 380 -16.02 -6.85 16.93
C LYS A 380 -16.44 -6.82 15.48
N LEU A 381 -16.74 -7.98 14.92
CA LEU A 381 -17.34 -8.13 13.60
C LEU A 381 -18.80 -8.47 13.77
N VAL A 382 -19.70 -7.65 13.24
CA VAL A 382 -21.12 -7.97 13.14
C VAL A 382 -21.42 -8.33 11.69
N VAL A 383 -22.05 -9.47 11.50
CA VAL A 383 -22.41 -9.99 10.18
C VAL A 383 -23.88 -10.34 10.13
N ASN A 384 -24.49 -10.08 8.98
CA ASN A 384 -25.83 -10.51 8.64
C ASN A 384 -25.71 -11.43 7.44
N PHE A 385 -26.02 -12.70 7.62
CA PHE A 385 -25.90 -13.69 6.57
C PHE A 385 -27.14 -14.56 6.47
N ASN A 386 -27.39 -15.03 5.26
CA ASN A 386 -28.43 -15.97 4.95
C ASN A 386 -27.82 -17.35 4.83
N LEU A 387 -28.57 -18.34 5.31
CA LEU A 387 -28.27 -19.76 5.12
C LEU A 387 -29.51 -20.40 4.52
N ASP A 388 -29.41 -20.81 3.25
CA ASP A 388 -30.50 -21.46 2.54
C ASP A 388 -30.10 -22.91 2.23
N PHE A 389 -30.95 -23.85 2.62
CA PHE A 389 -30.79 -25.27 2.33
C PHE A 389 -31.83 -25.69 1.32
N LEU A 390 -31.37 -26.13 0.15
CA LEU A 390 -32.17 -26.48 -0.99
C LEU A 390 -31.97 -27.97 -1.32
N THR A 391 -33.06 -28.75 -1.31
CA THR A 391 -33.03 -30.19 -1.57
C THR A 391 -33.51 -30.48 -2.98
N SER A 392 -32.73 -31.23 -3.76
CA SER A 392 -33.10 -31.73 -5.10
C SER A 392 -33.95 -32.99 -4.95
N VAL A 393 -35.24 -32.84 -5.13
CA VAL A 393 -36.23 -33.96 -4.95
C VAL A 393 -36.41 -34.75 -6.23
N SER A 394 -36.06 -34.21 -7.38
CA SER A 394 -36.19 -34.81 -8.70
C SER A 394 -34.82 -35.03 -9.35
N ASP A 395 -34.71 -36.13 -10.13
CA ASP A 395 -33.54 -36.37 -10.97
C ASP A 395 -33.57 -35.51 -12.26
N ASP A 396 -34.66 -34.75 -12.51
CA ASP A 396 -34.75 -33.86 -13.65
C ASP A 396 -33.97 -32.55 -13.34
N PRO A 397 -32.94 -32.24 -14.12
CA PRO A 397 -32.12 -31.02 -13.89
C PRO A 397 -32.88 -29.72 -14.19
N PHE A 398 -34.11 -29.79 -14.70
CA PHE A 398 -34.96 -28.62 -14.93
C PHE A 398 -35.98 -28.38 -13.81
N ASP A 399 -36.07 -29.29 -12.83
CA ASP A 399 -36.92 -29.07 -11.67
C ASP A 399 -36.16 -28.21 -10.63
N ASP A 400 -36.78 -27.15 -10.16
CA ASP A 400 -36.22 -26.29 -9.13
C ASP A 400 -36.09 -27.06 -7.79
N PRO A 401 -34.94 -26.94 -7.10
CA PRO A 401 -34.79 -27.56 -5.80
C PRO A 401 -35.75 -26.94 -4.79
N VAL A 402 -36.20 -27.75 -3.82
CA VAL A 402 -37.11 -27.32 -2.76
C VAL A 402 -36.30 -26.60 -1.68
N GLU A 403 -36.67 -25.37 -1.34
CA GLU A 403 -36.12 -24.65 -0.20
C GLU A 403 -36.71 -25.21 1.10
N ASP A 404 -35.93 -26.01 1.81
CA ASP A 404 -36.35 -26.68 3.03
C ASP A 404 -36.17 -25.79 4.27
N LEU A 405 -35.10 -24.99 4.29
CA LEU A 405 -34.79 -24.12 5.39
C LEU A 405 -34.08 -22.88 4.85
N ALA A 406 -34.58 -21.70 5.20
CA ALA A 406 -33.92 -20.44 4.89
C ALA A 406 -33.89 -19.53 6.12
N LEU A 407 -32.71 -19.16 6.55
CA LEU A 407 -32.46 -18.42 7.77
C LEU A 407 -31.77 -17.09 7.47
N ASN A 408 -32.27 -16.02 8.11
CA ASN A 408 -31.54 -14.74 8.22
C ASN A 408 -30.91 -14.68 9.62
N VAL A 409 -29.60 -14.62 9.68
CA VAL A 409 -28.85 -14.63 10.94
C VAL A 409 -28.09 -13.32 11.10
N THR A 410 -28.31 -12.64 12.22
CA THR A 410 -27.45 -11.59 12.71
C THR A 410 -26.54 -12.15 13.80
N ALA A 411 -25.25 -12.08 13.59
CA ALA A 411 -24.28 -12.62 14.53
C ALA A 411 -23.13 -11.64 14.81
N GLU A 412 -22.58 -11.78 16.00
CA GLU A 412 -21.44 -11.00 16.48
C GLU A 412 -20.26 -11.93 16.79
N LEU A 413 -19.07 -11.53 16.34
CA LEU A 413 -17.81 -12.19 16.68
C LEU A 413 -16.85 -11.16 17.28
N ASP A 414 -16.41 -11.43 18.50
CA ASP A 414 -15.26 -10.73 19.06
C ASP A 414 -13.96 -11.28 18.45
N PHE A 415 -12.97 -10.42 18.25
CA PHE A 415 -11.65 -10.86 17.83
C PHE A 415 -10.53 -10.04 18.48
N THR A 416 -9.34 -10.65 18.59
CA THR A 416 -8.12 -9.97 18.97
C THR A 416 -7.06 -10.15 17.90
N ILE A 417 -6.22 -9.14 17.71
CA ILE A 417 -5.13 -9.16 16.76
C ILE A 417 -3.82 -9.32 17.51
N GLN A 418 -2.97 -10.21 17.04
CA GLN A 418 -1.63 -10.41 17.59
C GLN A 418 -0.62 -10.47 16.45
N VAL A 419 0.50 -9.79 16.63
CA VAL A 419 1.66 -9.94 15.76
C VAL A 419 2.82 -10.49 16.58
N LYS A 420 3.39 -11.58 16.11
CA LYS A 420 4.58 -12.16 16.70
C LYS A 420 5.63 -12.32 15.60
N TYR A 421 6.74 -11.59 15.75
CA TYR A 421 7.75 -11.38 14.71
C TYR A 421 7.13 -10.59 13.53
N ASP A 422 6.78 -11.24 12.43
CA ASP A 422 6.08 -10.68 11.27
C ASP A 422 4.79 -11.44 10.93
N LEU A 423 4.41 -12.37 11.79
CA LEU A 423 3.24 -13.23 11.61
C LEU A 423 2.02 -12.63 12.30
N LEU A 424 1.05 -12.24 11.50
CA LEU A 424 -0.27 -11.80 11.95
C LEU A 424 -1.12 -13.02 12.31
N THR A 425 -1.74 -12.97 13.47
CA THR A 425 -2.76 -13.93 13.89
C THR A 425 -3.99 -13.18 14.39
N ILE A 426 -5.14 -13.49 13.83
CA ILE A 426 -6.42 -13.04 14.34
C ILE A 426 -7.00 -14.18 15.17
N ASN A 427 -7.26 -13.91 16.46
CA ASN A 427 -7.91 -14.86 17.33
C ASN A 427 -9.39 -14.50 17.43
N TRP A 428 -10.23 -15.36 16.89
CA TRP A 428 -11.67 -15.20 16.89
C TRP A 428 -12.27 -15.77 18.18
N GLY A 429 -13.20 -15.03 18.77
CA GLY A 429 -14.03 -15.47 19.88
C GLY A 429 -15.16 -16.41 19.45
N GLU A 430 -16.09 -16.63 20.35
CA GLU A 430 -17.31 -17.39 20.07
C GLU A 430 -18.29 -16.56 19.24
N LEU A 431 -19.01 -17.21 18.33
CA LEU A 431 -20.11 -16.57 17.61
C LEU A 431 -21.31 -16.41 18.55
N LYS A 432 -21.78 -15.19 18.68
CA LYS A 432 -23.02 -14.88 19.37
C LYS A 432 -24.12 -14.59 18.34
N VAL A 433 -25.14 -15.43 18.30
CA VAL A 433 -26.33 -15.15 17.49
C VAL A 433 -27.14 -14.07 18.22
N LEU A 434 -27.27 -12.91 17.57
CA LEU A 434 -28.05 -11.78 18.12
C LEU A 434 -29.50 -11.83 17.69
N ASN A 435 -29.75 -12.23 16.47
CA ASN A 435 -31.09 -12.44 15.91
C ASN A 435 -31.07 -13.59 14.89
N LEU A 436 -32.15 -14.31 14.80
CA LEU A 436 -32.39 -15.35 13.82
C LEU A 436 -33.86 -15.28 13.39
N ASP A 437 -34.07 -14.97 12.11
CA ASP A 437 -35.38 -14.97 11.47
C ASP A 437 -35.48 -16.14 10.51
N GLU A 438 -36.60 -16.88 10.61
CA GLU A 438 -36.92 -18.02 9.77
C GLU A 438 -37.73 -17.54 8.57
N ASN A 439 -37.10 -17.44 7.38
CA ASN A 439 -37.83 -17.12 6.15
C ASN A 439 -38.64 -18.31 5.66
N THR A 440 -38.00 -19.50 5.70
CA THR A 440 -38.60 -20.79 5.37
C THR A 440 -38.17 -21.81 6.41
N ASN A 441 -39.10 -22.61 6.93
CA ASN A 441 -38.80 -23.70 7.85
C ASN A 441 -39.78 -24.90 7.61
N GLU A 442 -39.65 -25.44 6.40
CA GLU A 442 -40.41 -26.61 5.96
C GLU A 442 -40.02 -27.91 6.70
N LEU A 443 -38.88 -27.86 7.40
CA LEU A 443 -38.41 -28.95 8.24
C LEU A 443 -39.04 -28.95 9.64
N ASN A 444 -39.71 -27.86 10.04
CA ASN A 444 -40.23 -27.63 11.38
C ASN A 444 -39.18 -27.76 12.50
N VAL A 445 -37.97 -27.24 12.26
CA VAL A 445 -36.90 -27.22 13.26
C VAL A 445 -37.25 -26.19 14.35
N PRO A 446 -37.22 -26.57 15.63
CA PRO A 446 -37.48 -25.61 16.72
C PRO A 446 -36.50 -24.44 16.71
N HIS A 447 -36.98 -23.22 17.00
CA HIS A 447 -36.17 -22.00 16.98
C HIS A 447 -34.90 -22.10 17.84
N ASP A 448 -34.99 -22.61 19.05
CA ASP A 448 -33.85 -22.78 19.96
C ASP A 448 -32.80 -23.76 19.38
N ASP A 449 -33.24 -24.77 18.64
CA ASP A 449 -32.37 -25.71 17.95
C ASP A 449 -31.66 -25.05 16.78
N LEU A 450 -32.33 -24.15 16.06
CA LEU A 450 -31.71 -23.37 14.97
C LEU A 450 -30.65 -22.41 15.50
N VAL A 451 -30.92 -21.70 16.59
CA VAL A 451 -29.91 -20.83 17.23
C VAL A 451 -28.72 -21.65 17.72
N SER A 452 -28.97 -22.81 18.31
CA SER A 452 -27.92 -23.75 18.74
C SER A 452 -27.12 -24.32 17.55
N LEU A 453 -27.82 -24.64 16.45
CA LEU A 453 -27.24 -25.14 15.21
C LEU A 453 -26.25 -24.12 14.64
N VAL A 454 -26.65 -22.88 14.48
CA VAL A 454 -25.80 -21.80 13.95
C VAL A 454 -24.61 -21.60 14.88
N GLY A 455 -24.80 -21.41 16.18
CA GLY A 455 -23.70 -21.13 17.11
C GLY A 455 -22.70 -22.29 17.22
N LYS A 456 -23.16 -23.52 17.44
CA LYS A 456 -22.26 -24.69 17.59
C LYS A 456 -21.52 -25.07 16.30
N ASN A 457 -22.22 -25.00 15.17
CA ASN A 457 -21.58 -25.36 13.88
C ASN A 457 -20.64 -24.27 13.41
N TRP A 458 -20.92 -23.00 13.66
CA TRP A 458 -19.97 -21.94 13.42
C TRP A 458 -18.67 -22.19 14.18
N ASP A 459 -18.75 -22.44 15.48
CA ASP A 459 -17.55 -22.64 16.30
C ASP A 459 -16.77 -23.90 15.90
N ALA A 460 -17.46 -24.98 15.58
CA ALA A 460 -16.83 -26.25 15.21
C ALA A 460 -16.16 -26.23 13.84
N TYR A 461 -16.73 -25.53 12.85
CA TYR A 461 -16.35 -25.68 11.44
C TYR A 461 -15.91 -24.37 10.79
N VAL A 462 -16.72 -23.30 10.89
CA VAL A 462 -16.41 -22.02 10.23
C VAL A 462 -15.25 -21.33 10.92
N THR A 463 -15.18 -21.38 12.26
CA THR A 463 -14.04 -20.83 12.99
C THR A 463 -12.75 -21.55 12.65
N LYS A 464 -12.77 -22.88 12.43
CA LYS A 464 -11.58 -23.62 11.97
C LYS A 464 -11.12 -23.17 10.59
N PHE A 465 -12.07 -22.93 9.68
CA PHE A 465 -11.80 -22.45 8.34
C PHE A 465 -11.19 -21.04 8.38
N ILE A 466 -11.88 -20.09 9.01
CA ILE A 466 -11.40 -18.70 9.15
C ILE A 466 -10.06 -18.69 9.90
N LYS A 467 -9.90 -19.43 10.99
CA LYS A 467 -8.62 -19.57 11.71
C LYS A 467 -7.50 -20.10 10.80
N GLY A 468 -7.82 -20.96 9.86
CA GLY A 468 -6.84 -21.49 8.89
C GLY A 468 -6.27 -20.40 7.99
N TYR A 469 -7.09 -19.45 7.54
CA TYR A 469 -6.68 -18.35 6.66
C TYR A 469 -6.13 -17.13 7.42
N THR A 470 -6.51 -16.93 8.67
CA THR A 470 -6.14 -15.74 9.46
C THR A 470 -5.03 -16.02 10.48
N LYS A 471 -4.46 -17.22 10.46
CA LYS A 471 -3.37 -17.61 11.36
C LYS A 471 -2.04 -17.61 10.62
N ASN A 472 -1.05 -16.93 11.21
CA ASN A 472 0.32 -16.86 10.69
C ASN A 472 0.40 -16.24 9.28
N VAL A 473 -0.34 -15.19 9.03
CA VAL A 473 -0.20 -14.42 7.79
C VAL A 473 1.09 -13.61 7.87
N ALA A 474 2.03 -13.86 6.95
CA ALA A 474 3.31 -13.16 6.90
C ALA A 474 3.12 -11.74 6.36
N LEU A 475 3.15 -10.75 7.25
CA LEU A 475 3.00 -9.33 6.88
C LEU A 475 4.16 -8.83 6.02
N SER A 476 5.39 -9.25 6.35
CA SER A 476 6.58 -8.94 5.55
C SER A 476 6.42 -9.41 4.11
N ALA A 477 5.96 -10.64 3.89
CA ALA A 477 5.76 -11.18 2.55
C ALA A 477 4.72 -10.40 1.74
N ILE A 478 3.60 -10.00 2.38
CA ILE A 478 2.57 -9.20 1.71
C ILE A 478 3.13 -7.83 1.33
N LEU A 479 3.77 -7.13 2.27
CA LEU A 479 4.35 -5.82 2.01
C LEU A 479 5.48 -5.87 0.99
N THR A 480 6.35 -6.88 1.06
CA THR A 480 7.40 -7.09 0.05
C THR A 480 6.81 -7.33 -1.34
N LEU A 481 5.73 -8.11 -1.44
CA LEU A 481 5.03 -8.35 -2.72
C LEU A 481 4.45 -7.06 -3.32
N VAL A 482 3.90 -6.19 -2.47
CA VAL A 482 3.25 -4.93 -2.90
C VAL A 482 4.26 -3.83 -3.18
N THR A 483 5.29 -3.69 -2.33
CA THR A 483 6.23 -2.56 -2.36
C THR A 483 7.58 -2.90 -2.97
N GLY A 484 7.94 -4.17 -3.06
CA GLY A 484 9.29 -4.64 -3.41
C GLY A 484 10.33 -4.47 -2.29
N MET A 485 9.91 -4.03 -1.10
CA MET A 485 10.80 -3.71 0.02
C MET A 485 10.64 -4.71 1.17
N GLU A 486 11.74 -5.03 1.87
CA GLU A 486 11.70 -5.85 3.07
C GLU A 486 11.37 -4.99 4.30
N PHE A 487 10.50 -5.49 5.14
CA PHE A 487 10.07 -4.84 6.38
C PHE A 487 10.26 -5.76 7.59
N LYS A 488 10.48 -5.14 8.75
CA LYS A 488 10.65 -5.83 10.04
C LYS A 488 9.95 -5.07 11.17
N ASN A 489 9.98 -5.63 12.38
CA ASN A 489 9.49 -5.00 13.61
C ASN A 489 8.02 -4.54 13.53
N PHE A 490 7.18 -5.40 12.98
CA PHE A 490 5.74 -5.14 12.92
C PHE A 490 5.13 -5.07 14.32
N LYS A 491 4.41 -3.98 14.59
CA LYS A 491 3.54 -3.85 15.76
C LYS A 491 2.15 -3.49 15.27
N LEU A 492 1.16 -4.18 15.79
CA LEU A 492 -0.25 -3.86 15.53
C LEU A 492 -0.96 -3.70 16.85
N GLU A 493 -1.74 -2.65 16.98
CA GLU A 493 -2.60 -2.40 18.13
C GLU A 493 -3.98 -1.95 17.64
N THR A 494 -5.00 -2.44 18.32
CA THR A 494 -6.35 -1.92 18.13
C THR A 494 -6.58 -0.75 19.07
N LYS A 495 -7.25 0.28 18.55
CA LYS A 495 -7.67 1.47 19.28
C LYS A 495 -9.16 1.70 19.05
N GLU A 496 -9.76 2.61 19.79
CA GLU A 496 -11.18 2.94 19.60
C GLU A 496 -11.43 3.49 18.19
N GLY A 497 -12.04 2.67 17.33
CA GLY A 497 -12.41 3.00 15.96
C GLY A 497 -11.31 2.81 14.90
N PHE A 498 -10.10 2.35 15.25
CA PHE A 498 -9.05 2.12 14.27
C PHE A 498 -8.00 1.07 14.69
N LEU A 499 -7.28 0.58 13.70
CA LEU A 499 -6.09 -0.27 13.84
C LEU A 499 -4.84 0.59 13.61
N LEU A 500 -3.89 0.52 14.54
CA LEU A 500 -2.59 1.13 14.43
C LEU A 500 -1.56 0.09 14.04
N ALA A 501 -0.83 0.32 12.96
CA ALA A 501 0.31 -0.47 12.53
C ALA A 501 1.59 0.37 12.59
N SER A 502 2.66 -0.18 13.15
CA SER A 502 3.98 0.43 13.15
C SER A 502 4.98 -0.54 12.54
N ILE A 503 5.78 -0.07 11.59
CA ILE A 503 6.58 -0.92 10.70
C ILE A 503 7.96 -0.28 10.54
N ALA A 504 9.01 -1.09 10.64
CA ALA A 504 10.37 -0.68 10.32
C ALA A 504 10.83 -1.25 8.99
N ALA A 505 11.51 -0.46 8.17
CA ALA A 505 12.19 -0.93 6.99
C ALA A 505 13.41 -1.79 7.40
N ASN A 506 13.71 -2.84 6.63
CA ASN A 506 14.88 -3.66 6.90
C ASN A 506 16.13 -3.03 6.30
N LEU A 507 16.82 -2.19 7.08
CA LEU A 507 18.01 -1.46 6.66
C LEU A 507 19.33 -2.23 6.88
N ASP A 508 19.29 -3.46 7.41
CA ASP A 508 20.48 -4.20 7.87
C ASP A 508 21.06 -5.19 6.84
N LYS A 509 20.61 -5.19 5.56
CA LYS A 509 21.14 -6.07 4.52
C LYS A 509 21.89 -5.32 3.44
#